data_71f0eedd93262c06479dab2c8057b10b
#
_entry.id   71f0eedd93262c06479dab2c8057b10b
#
_cell.length_a   1.000
_cell.length_b   1.000
_cell.length_c   1.000
_cell.angle_alpha   90.00
_cell.angle_beta   90.00
_cell.angle_gamma   90.00
#
_symmetry.space_group_name_H-M   'P 1'
#
loop_
_entity.id
_entity.type
_entity.pdbx_description
1 polymer ?
#
loop_
_entity_poly.entity_id
_entity_poly.type
_entity_poly.pdbx_seq_one_letter_code
_entity_poly.pdbx_strand_id
1 'polypeptide(L)'
;MAEEKEKAGFICVKDTLDGAYPSLVLAINAARQGMESKVFYSFMGLNMVLKGGAERAKFIPPGVMGAIPGMSSIATGMMKKKITKANIPSLAELQEVAQLEGVELIACKMTIDMMEIDEDKLIDGAVVWNAEDFLKYARHCKICLFTS
;
A
#
# COMPACT_ATOMS: atom_id res chain seq x y z
N MET A 1 20.48 -25.76 8.24
CA MET A 1 19.03 -25.56 7.97
C MET A 1 18.71 -24.07 8.02
N ALA A 2 18.06 -23.59 6.99
CA ALA A 2 17.57 -22.22 7.01
C ALA A 2 16.40 -22.13 8.01
N GLU A 3 16.48 -21.20 8.94
CA GLU A 3 15.36 -20.90 9.81
C GLU A 3 14.22 -20.31 8.97
N GLU A 4 13.00 -20.73 9.26
CA GLU A 4 11.82 -20.13 8.65
C GLU A 4 11.69 -18.69 9.13
N LYS A 5 11.57 -17.75 8.18
CA LYS A 5 11.39 -16.35 8.54
C LYS A 5 10.03 -16.14 9.21
N GLU A 6 10.00 -15.30 10.22
CA GLU A 6 8.73 -14.81 10.75
C GLU A 6 8.03 -14.00 9.68
N LYS A 7 6.71 -14.02 9.69
CA LYS A 7 5.89 -13.39 8.66
C LYS A 7 5.16 -12.17 9.20
N ALA A 8 5.05 -11.15 8.36
CA ALA A 8 4.27 -9.95 8.62
C ALA A 8 3.33 -9.69 7.46
N GLY A 9 2.10 -9.30 7.76
CA GLY A 9 1.10 -8.96 6.77
C GLY A 9 0.45 -7.62 7.09
N PHE A 10 0.17 -6.85 6.06
CA PHE A 10 -0.44 -5.53 6.20
C PHE A 10 -1.58 -5.40 5.19
N ILE A 11 -2.69 -4.81 5.61
CA ILE A 11 -3.85 -4.63 4.75
C ILE A 11 -4.09 -3.14 4.55
N CYS A 12 -4.20 -2.73 3.30
CA CYS A 12 -4.45 -1.34 2.92
C CYS A 12 -5.68 -1.26 2.01
N VAL A 13 -6.68 -0.49 2.41
CA VAL A 13 -7.92 -0.31 1.64
C VAL A 13 -8.12 1.11 1.14
N LYS A 14 -7.16 2.00 1.37
CA LYS A 14 -7.26 3.41 0.95
C LYS A 14 -6.15 3.79 -0.01
N ASP A 15 -6.47 4.70 -0.91
CA ASP A 15 -5.54 5.27 -1.89
C ASP A 15 -5.16 6.72 -1.59
N THR A 16 -5.41 7.17 -0.36
CA THR A 16 -4.98 8.48 0.11
C THR A 16 -3.56 8.41 0.66
N LEU A 17 -2.88 9.56 0.72
CA LEU A 17 -1.51 9.63 1.24
C LEU A 17 -1.41 9.08 2.67
N ASP A 18 -2.31 9.53 3.54
CA ASP A 18 -2.35 9.10 4.94
C ASP A 18 -2.76 7.64 5.12
N GLY A 19 -3.50 7.09 4.16
CA GLY A 19 -3.89 5.68 4.18
C GLY A 19 -2.82 4.74 3.61
N ALA A 20 -2.09 5.20 2.60
CA ALA A 20 -1.14 4.36 1.86
C ALA A 20 0.27 4.30 2.46
N TYR A 21 0.78 5.42 2.98
CA TYR A 21 2.12 5.47 3.56
C TYR A 21 2.35 4.45 4.67
N PRO A 22 1.47 4.33 5.69
CA PRO A 22 1.75 3.43 6.81
C PRO A 22 1.98 1.99 6.41
N SER A 23 1.22 1.47 5.46
CA SER A 23 1.37 0.08 5.02
C SER A 23 2.77 -0.20 4.46
N LEU A 24 3.27 0.71 3.62
CA LEU A 24 4.60 0.57 3.01
C LEU A 24 5.72 0.77 4.03
N VAL A 25 5.61 1.79 4.87
CA VAL A 25 6.60 2.08 5.91
C VAL A 25 6.74 0.90 6.86
N LEU A 26 5.62 0.37 7.33
CA LEU A 26 5.63 -0.77 8.26
C LEU A 26 6.14 -2.04 7.57
N ALA A 27 5.72 -2.30 6.34
CA ALA A 27 6.14 -3.47 5.60
C ALA A 27 7.64 -3.47 5.31
N ILE A 28 8.19 -2.32 4.92
CA ILE A 28 9.63 -2.16 4.68
C ILE A 28 10.42 -2.41 5.97
N ASN A 29 9.95 -1.83 7.08
CA ASN A 29 10.62 -2.01 8.37
C ASN A 29 10.57 -3.46 8.86
N ALA A 30 9.46 -4.15 8.63
CA ALA A 30 9.36 -5.58 8.93
C ALA A 30 10.36 -6.40 8.11
N ALA A 31 10.49 -6.11 6.82
CA ALA A 31 11.45 -6.77 5.94
C ALA A 31 12.89 -6.54 6.41
N ARG A 32 13.20 -5.32 6.83
CA ARG A 32 14.53 -4.95 7.35
C ARG A 32 14.86 -5.64 8.67
N GLN A 33 13.87 -6.08 9.41
CA GLN A 33 14.04 -6.89 10.61
C GLN A 33 14.16 -8.39 10.32
N GLY A 34 14.25 -8.76 9.05
CA GLY A 34 14.39 -10.15 8.64
C GLY A 34 13.08 -10.91 8.49
N MET A 35 11.94 -10.23 8.55
CA MET A 35 10.64 -10.86 8.35
C MET A 35 10.28 -10.98 6.87
N GLU A 36 9.54 -12.04 6.52
CA GLU A 36 8.84 -12.09 5.25
C GLU A 36 7.67 -11.11 5.34
N SER A 37 7.57 -10.17 4.42
CA SER A 37 6.63 -9.06 4.53
C SER A 37 5.79 -8.93 3.27
N LYS A 38 4.48 -8.75 3.44
CA LYS A 38 3.53 -8.61 2.33
C LYS A 38 2.49 -7.55 2.66
N VAL A 39 2.05 -6.83 1.63
CA VAL A 39 0.97 -5.86 1.73
C VAL A 39 -0.17 -6.30 0.81
N PHE A 40 -1.36 -6.42 1.35
CA PHE A 40 -2.57 -6.80 0.63
C PHE A 40 -3.43 -5.56 0.39
N TYR A 41 -3.59 -5.21 -0.89
CA TYR A 41 -4.35 -4.03 -1.31
C TYR A 41 -5.74 -4.44 -1.78
N SER A 42 -6.76 -3.88 -1.15
CA SER A 42 -8.16 -4.17 -1.46
C SER A 42 -8.95 -2.88 -1.62
N PHE A 43 -10.07 -2.94 -2.32
CA PHE A 43 -10.93 -1.80 -2.61
C PHE A 43 -10.11 -0.63 -3.18
N MET A 44 -10.27 0.58 -2.66
CA MET A 44 -9.54 1.74 -3.17
C MET A 44 -8.03 1.62 -3.02
N GLY A 45 -7.57 0.82 -2.04
CA GLY A 45 -6.14 0.55 -1.87
C GLY A 45 -5.50 -0.10 -3.10
N LEU A 46 -6.28 -0.81 -3.91
CA LEU A 46 -5.77 -1.41 -5.14
C LEU A 46 -5.15 -0.39 -6.10
N ASN A 47 -5.63 0.85 -6.07
CA ASN A 47 -5.08 1.92 -6.91
C ASN A 47 -3.59 2.13 -6.66
N MET A 48 -3.08 1.78 -5.48
CA MET A 48 -1.66 1.91 -5.16
C MET A 48 -0.79 0.96 -5.96
N VAL A 49 -1.31 -0.18 -6.38
CA VAL A 49 -0.56 -1.17 -7.18
C VAL A 49 -0.90 -1.12 -8.66
N LEU A 50 -1.66 -0.12 -9.09
CA LEU A 50 -1.83 0.18 -10.51
C LEU A 50 -0.70 1.07 -10.99
N LYS A 51 -0.32 0.93 -12.25
CA LYS A 51 0.70 1.79 -12.88
C LYS A 51 0.28 3.25 -12.76
N GLY A 52 1.14 4.07 -12.18
CA GLY A 52 0.86 5.50 -11.94
C GLY A 52 -0.07 5.78 -10.76
N GLY A 53 -0.56 4.76 -10.07
CA GLY A 53 -1.50 4.93 -8.97
C GLY A 53 -0.90 5.61 -7.75
N ALA A 54 0.34 5.26 -7.41
CA ALA A 54 1.03 5.85 -6.28
C ALA A 54 1.25 7.36 -6.46
N GLU A 55 1.54 7.81 -7.68
CA GLU A 55 1.71 9.23 -7.99
C GLU A 55 0.40 10.01 -7.90
N ARG A 56 -0.73 9.36 -8.09
CA ARG A 56 -2.06 9.99 -8.05
C ARG A 56 -2.66 10.07 -6.65
N ALA A 57 -1.99 9.50 -5.64
CA ALA A 57 -2.51 9.52 -4.27
C ALA A 57 -2.69 10.94 -3.76
N LYS A 58 -3.82 11.20 -3.11
CA LYS A 58 -4.21 12.52 -2.61
C LYS A 58 -4.37 12.49 -1.10
N PHE A 59 -4.28 13.66 -0.50
CA PHE A 59 -4.67 13.86 0.89
C PHE A 59 -6.04 14.56 0.91
N ILE A 60 -7.01 13.93 1.58
CA ILE A 60 -8.36 14.49 1.71
C ILE A 60 -8.51 14.98 3.15
N PRO A 61 -8.63 16.30 3.38
CA PRO A 61 -8.80 16.82 4.74
C PRO A 61 -10.07 16.26 5.39
N PRO A 62 -10.05 16.00 6.69
CA PRO A 62 -11.21 15.46 7.38
C PRO A 62 -12.35 16.49 7.50
N GLY A 63 -13.57 15.99 7.64
CA GLY A 63 -14.75 16.81 7.89
C GLY A 63 -15.18 17.64 6.69
N VAL A 64 -15.74 18.80 7.00
CA VAL A 64 -16.32 19.71 5.99
C VAL A 64 -15.30 20.21 4.97
N MET A 65 -14.05 20.34 5.37
CA MET A 65 -12.99 20.82 4.47
C MET A 65 -12.74 19.87 3.30
N GLY A 66 -12.91 18.56 3.50
CA GLY A 66 -12.78 17.58 2.43
C GLY A 66 -13.87 17.70 1.36
N ALA A 67 -15.00 18.29 1.68
CA ALA A 67 -16.13 18.46 0.78
C ALA A 67 -16.06 19.76 -0.06
N ILE A 68 -15.15 20.68 0.27
CA ILE A 68 -15.00 21.95 -0.46
C ILE A 68 -14.28 21.69 -1.78
N PRO A 69 -14.88 22.09 -2.93
CA PRO A 69 -14.22 21.89 -4.23
C PRO A 69 -12.83 22.51 -4.29
N GLY A 70 -11.85 21.76 -4.77
CA GLY A 70 -10.45 22.18 -4.89
C GLY A 70 -9.62 22.10 -3.61
N MET A 71 -10.24 21.95 -2.45
CA MET A 71 -9.52 21.90 -1.17
C MET A 71 -8.63 20.65 -1.08
N SER A 72 -9.08 19.53 -1.60
CA SER A 72 -8.29 18.29 -1.63
C SER A 72 -6.98 18.48 -2.42
N SER A 73 -7.02 19.20 -3.54
CA SER A 73 -5.81 19.47 -4.33
C SER A 73 -4.82 20.36 -3.59
N ILE A 74 -5.32 21.40 -2.90
CA ILE A 74 -4.49 22.29 -2.10
C ILE A 74 -3.87 21.53 -0.93
N ALA A 75 -4.67 20.78 -0.20
CA ALA A 75 -4.20 19.99 0.93
C ALA A 75 -3.18 18.93 0.51
N THR A 76 -3.39 18.28 -0.65
CA THR A 76 -2.45 17.32 -1.21
C THR A 76 -1.12 17.97 -1.50
N GLY A 77 -1.12 19.14 -2.13
CA GLY A 77 0.11 19.89 -2.42
C GLY A 77 0.87 20.26 -1.14
N MET A 78 0.16 20.73 -0.12
CA MET A 78 0.76 21.06 1.17
C MET A 78 1.35 19.82 1.86
N MET A 79 0.63 18.71 1.82
CA MET A 79 1.09 17.45 2.43
C MET A 79 2.35 16.93 1.71
N LYS A 80 2.36 16.95 0.38
CA LYS A 80 3.53 16.55 -0.40
C LYS A 80 4.75 17.42 -0.10
N LYS A 81 4.55 18.72 0.09
CA LYS A 81 5.64 19.62 0.50
C LYS A 81 6.21 19.23 1.88
N LYS A 82 5.34 18.93 2.83
CA LYS A 82 5.79 18.48 4.17
C LYS A 82 6.56 17.17 4.10
N ILE A 83 6.11 16.24 3.30
CA ILE A 83 6.78 14.96 3.07
C ILE A 83 8.17 15.19 2.49
N THR A 84 8.29 16.01 1.46
CA THR A 84 9.57 16.34 0.82
C THR A 84 10.49 17.06 1.80
N LYS A 85 9.97 18.02 2.57
CA LYS A 85 10.75 18.77 3.55
C LYS A 85 11.30 17.87 4.65
N ALA A 86 10.57 16.83 5.01
CA ALA A 86 11.01 15.84 6.01
C ALA A 86 11.96 14.78 5.43
N ASN A 87 12.33 14.89 4.16
CA ASN A 87 13.15 13.91 3.44
C ASN A 87 12.53 12.51 3.42
N ILE A 88 11.19 12.44 3.40
CA ILE A 88 10.48 11.19 3.25
C ILE A 88 10.30 10.90 1.76
N PRO A 89 10.64 9.69 1.28
CA PRO A 89 10.43 9.35 -0.14
C PRO A 89 8.96 9.46 -0.55
N SER A 90 8.71 9.71 -1.82
CA SER A 90 7.35 9.67 -2.37
C SER A 90 6.79 8.24 -2.28
N LEU A 91 5.47 8.10 -2.40
CA LEU A 91 4.84 6.77 -2.40
C LEU A 91 5.40 5.88 -3.51
N ALA A 92 5.64 6.43 -4.70
CA ALA A 92 6.21 5.67 -5.81
C ALA A 92 7.63 5.19 -5.48
N GLU A 93 8.46 6.05 -4.89
CA GLU A 93 9.81 5.69 -4.46
C GLU A 93 9.77 4.64 -3.34
N LEU A 94 8.88 4.80 -2.36
CA LEU A 94 8.72 3.81 -1.28
C LEU A 94 8.28 2.45 -1.82
N GLN A 95 7.42 2.46 -2.82
CA GLN A 95 6.96 1.23 -3.46
C GLN A 95 8.12 0.48 -4.12
N GLU A 96 9.00 1.20 -4.81
CA GLU A 96 10.23 0.62 -5.38
C GLU A 96 11.14 0.08 -4.29
N VAL A 97 11.34 0.85 -3.22
CA VAL A 97 12.14 0.41 -2.08
C VAL A 97 11.56 -0.86 -1.46
N ALA A 98 10.24 -0.90 -1.27
CA ALA A 98 9.57 -2.07 -0.72
C ALA A 98 9.85 -3.32 -1.55
N GLN A 99 9.71 -3.22 -2.86
CA GLN A 99 9.99 -4.35 -3.75
C GLN A 99 11.46 -4.76 -3.74
N LEU A 100 12.39 -3.80 -3.69
CA LEU A 100 13.82 -4.08 -3.58
C LEU A 100 14.18 -4.76 -2.25
N GLU A 101 13.47 -4.43 -1.18
CA GLU A 101 13.65 -5.05 0.14
C GLU A 101 12.94 -6.42 0.25
N GLY A 102 12.29 -6.86 -0.81
CA GLY A 102 11.61 -8.15 -0.85
C GLY A 102 10.17 -8.14 -0.34
N VAL A 103 9.59 -6.98 -0.11
CA VAL A 103 8.16 -6.88 0.23
C VAL A 103 7.33 -7.22 -0.99
N GLU A 104 6.40 -8.14 -0.84
CA GLU A 104 5.48 -8.51 -1.91
C GLU A 104 4.22 -7.66 -1.82
N LEU A 105 3.87 -7.02 -2.93
CA LEU A 105 2.68 -6.19 -3.06
C LEU A 105 1.59 -7.00 -3.75
N ILE A 106 0.44 -7.15 -3.10
CA ILE A 106 -0.60 -8.08 -3.51
C ILE A 106 -1.89 -7.34 -3.82
N ALA A 107 -2.45 -7.60 -5.00
CA ALA A 107 -3.73 -7.06 -5.42
C ALA A 107 -4.85 -8.05 -5.10
N CYS A 108 -5.95 -7.56 -4.52
CA CYS A 108 -7.11 -8.39 -4.19
C CYS A 108 -7.90 -8.77 -5.45
N LYS A 109 -8.02 -10.07 -5.70
CA LYS A 109 -8.74 -10.60 -6.87
C LYS A 109 -10.19 -10.11 -6.94
N MET A 110 -10.88 -10.10 -5.81
CA MET A 110 -12.27 -9.63 -5.76
C MET A 110 -12.38 -8.17 -6.22
N THR A 111 -11.43 -7.32 -5.80
CA THR A 111 -11.43 -5.92 -6.20
C THR A 111 -11.12 -5.76 -7.70
N ILE A 112 -10.19 -6.55 -8.21
CA ILE A 112 -9.87 -6.56 -9.65
C ILE A 112 -11.12 -6.89 -10.45
N ASP A 113 -11.84 -7.92 -10.06
CA ASP A 113 -13.05 -8.36 -10.75
C ASP A 113 -14.17 -7.32 -10.63
N MET A 114 -14.38 -6.78 -9.41
CA MET A 114 -15.41 -5.77 -9.16
C MET A 114 -15.19 -4.48 -9.95
N MET A 115 -13.95 -4.06 -10.08
CA MET A 115 -13.59 -2.82 -10.78
C MET A 115 -13.23 -3.04 -12.24
N GLU A 116 -13.36 -4.28 -12.73
CA GLU A 116 -13.07 -4.65 -14.12
C GLU A 116 -11.68 -4.19 -14.58
N ILE A 117 -10.67 -4.44 -13.75
CA ILE A 117 -9.30 -4.03 -14.03
C ILE A 117 -8.56 -5.14 -14.76
N ASP A 118 -7.89 -4.79 -15.87
CA ASP A 118 -6.99 -5.70 -16.54
C ASP A 118 -5.70 -5.86 -15.73
N GLU A 119 -5.24 -7.10 -15.54
CA GLU A 119 -4.05 -7.38 -14.72
C GLU A 119 -2.77 -6.77 -15.31
N ASP A 120 -2.73 -6.48 -16.61
CA ASP A 120 -1.60 -5.80 -17.25
C ASP A 120 -1.44 -4.34 -16.80
N LYS A 121 -2.46 -3.77 -16.13
CA LYS A 121 -2.39 -2.44 -15.52
C LYS A 121 -1.73 -2.43 -14.14
N LEU A 122 -1.47 -3.60 -13.57
CA LEU A 122 -0.74 -3.69 -12.30
C LEU A 122 0.74 -3.38 -12.51
N ILE A 123 1.38 -2.81 -11.47
CA ILE A 123 2.82 -2.59 -11.49
C ILE A 123 3.57 -3.92 -11.60
N ASP A 124 4.78 -3.86 -12.15
CA ASP A 124 5.63 -5.05 -12.24
C ASP A 124 5.92 -5.60 -10.83
N GLY A 125 5.88 -6.90 -10.70
CA GLY A 125 6.13 -7.59 -9.44
C GLY A 125 4.90 -7.73 -8.53
N ALA A 126 3.81 -7.03 -8.80
CA ALA A 126 2.57 -7.22 -8.06
C ALA A 126 1.95 -8.58 -8.38
N VAL A 127 1.44 -9.25 -7.37
CA VAL A 127 0.77 -10.54 -7.53
C VAL A 127 -0.71 -10.41 -7.19
N VAL A 128 -1.52 -11.34 -7.67
CA VAL A 128 -2.97 -11.33 -7.42
C VAL A 128 -3.31 -12.49 -6.50
N TRP A 129 -3.95 -12.19 -5.38
CA TRP A 129 -4.45 -13.19 -4.44
C TRP A 129 -5.93 -12.94 -4.14
N ASN A 130 -6.67 -13.99 -3.91
CA ASN A 130 -8.00 -13.88 -3.32
C ASN A 130 -7.90 -13.82 -1.78
N ALA A 131 -9.04 -13.61 -1.11
CA ALA A 131 -9.07 -13.51 0.34
C ALA A 131 -8.60 -14.80 1.02
N GLU A 132 -8.93 -15.95 0.44
CA GLU A 132 -8.51 -17.26 0.98
C GLU A 132 -6.99 -17.38 0.99
N ASP A 133 -6.34 -17.01 -0.12
CA ASP A 133 -4.87 -17.04 -0.22
C ASP A 133 -4.23 -16.14 0.84
N PHE A 134 -4.76 -14.94 0.99
CA PHE A 134 -4.24 -14.01 2.00
C PHE A 134 -4.42 -14.55 3.42
N LEU A 135 -5.57 -15.12 3.73
CA LEU A 135 -5.81 -15.70 5.06
C LEU A 135 -4.92 -16.90 5.35
N LYS A 136 -4.61 -17.71 4.35
CA LYS A 136 -3.63 -18.80 4.50
C LYS A 136 -2.26 -18.27 4.91
N TYR A 137 -1.87 -17.14 4.37
CA TYR A 137 -0.64 -16.44 4.75
C TYR A 137 -0.78 -15.77 6.12
N ALA A 138 -1.86 -15.00 6.32
CA ALA A 138 -2.07 -14.20 7.52
C ALA A 138 -2.14 -15.03 8.79
N ARG A 139 -2.70 -16.25 8.73
CA ARG A 139 -2.79 -17.12 9.89
C ARG A 139 -1.43 -17.55 10.43
N HIS A 140 -0.38 -17.43 9.64
CA HIS A 140 1.00 -17.74 10.04
C HIS A 140 1.81 -16.48 10.34
N CYS A 141 1.21 -15.29 10.24
CA CYS A 141 1.88 -14.05 10.53
C CYS A 141 2.05 -13.84 12.02
N LYS A 142 3.24 -13.41 12.42
CA LYS A 142 3.50 -12.93 13.77
C LYS A 142 2.89 -11.55 14.00
N ILE A 143 2.88 -10.74 12.97
CA ILE A 143 2.27 -9.41 12.94
C ILE A 143 1.34 -9.35 11.74
N CYS A 144 0.08 -8.98 11.96
CA CYS A 144 -0.86 -8.74 10.86
C CYS A 144 -1.67 -7.50 11.22
N LEU A 145 -1.48 -6.41 10.46
CA LEU A 145 -2.08 -5.13 10.78
C LEU A 145 -2.93 -4.61 9.63
N PHE A 146 -4.07 -4.10 9.99
CA PHE A 146 -4.94 -3.35 9.09
C PHE A 146 -4.55 -1.88 9.23
N THR A 147 -3.96 -1.31 8.18
CA THR A 147 -3.35 0.02 8.26
C THR A 147 -4.26 1.16 7.83
N SER A 148 -5.37 0.85 7.23
CA SER A 148 -6.35 1.87 6.84
C SER A 148 -7.63 1.27 6.32
#